data_bb6ec5e3520ccf4c7b116cf506fe136e
#
_entry.id   bb6ec5e3520ccf4c7b116cf506fe136e
#
_cell.length_a   1.000
_cell.length_b   1.000
_cell.length_c   1.000
_cell.angle_alpha   90.00
_cell.angle_beta   90.00
_cell.angle_gamma   90.00
#
_symmetry.space_group_name_H-M   'P 1'
#
loop_
_entity.id
_entity.type
_entity.pdbx_description
1 polymer ?
#
loop_
_entity_poly.entity_id
_entity_poly.type
_entity_poly.pdbx_seq_one_letter_code
_entity_poly.pdbx_strand_id
1 'polypeptide(L)'
;MANTYLTRTPSSTGNRKIFTISAWIKRSKTGNNQKVITAGTSGTEGGLQFSTGTGENCLKFYEYVGSEVIGIAPNRILRDTSFWYHVVIAVDTTQATASNRVKYYLNGVQETSFATATYPSQNYDTLFNNSGTANTIGFLIGHSAYFDGSMSHINFIDGTAYDASAFGSTDATTGEWQINTSPSVTYGTN
;
A
#
# COMPACT_ATOMS: atom_id res chain seq x y z
N MET A 1 -1.84 -22.49 -9.51
CA MET A 1 -2.40 -21.38 -8.69
C MET A 1 -3.36 -20.60 -9.57
N ALA A 2 -4.51 -20.20 -9.06
CA ALA A 2 -5.43 -19.36 -9.80
C ALA A 2 -4.82 -17.97 -9.94
N ASN A 3 -4.68 -17.46 -11.16
CA ASN A 3 -4.24 -16.09 -11.44
C ASN A 3 -5.43 -15.13 -11.26
N THR A 4 -5.89 -15.00 -10.01
CA THR A 4 -7.06 -14.17 -9.68
C THR A 4 -6.61 -12.78 -9.26
N TYR A 5 -7.24 -11.76 -9.83
CA TYR A 5 -7.00 -10.36 -9.49
C TYR A 5 -8.25 -9.52 -9.75
N LEU A 6 -8.30 -8.33 -9.16
CA LEU A 6 -9.28 -7.31 -9.48
C LEU A 6 -8.60 -6.16 -10.20
N THR A 7 -9.30 -5.50 -11.11
CA THR A 7 -8.80 -4.31 -11.80
C THR A 7 -9.89 -3.26 -11.92
N ARG A 8 -9.49 -2.00 -11.80
CA ARG A 8 -10.31 -0.83 -12.07
C ARG A 8 -9.45 0.24 -12.74
N THR A 9 -9.97 0.84 -13.80
CA THR A 9 -9.38 2.04 -14.40
C THR A 9 -10.32 3.22 -14.11
N PRO A 10 -9.87 4.24 -13.34
CA PRO A 10 -10.70 5.41 -13.09
C PRO A 10 -11.06 6.12 -14.39
N SER A 11 -12.33 6.52 -14.52
CA SER A 11 -12.81 7.31 -15.69
C SER A 11 -12.46 8.79 -15.58
N SER A 12 -12.24 9.29 -14.37
CA SER A 12 -11.79 10.64 -14.07
C SER A 12 -10.60 10.61 -13.12
N THR A 13 -9.74 11.61 -13.20
CA THR A 13 -8.61 11.76 -12.27
C THR A 13 -9.11 12.30 -10.95
N GLY A 14 -8.86 11.56 -9.87
CA GLY A 14 -9.08 12.02 -8.51
C GLY A 14 -7.82 12.67 -7.91
N ASN A 15 -7.72 12.67 -6.60
CA ASN A 15 -6.56 13.26 -5.94
C ASN A 15 -5.36 12.31 -6.02
N ARG A 16 -4.36 12.67 -6.81
CA ARG A 16 -3.12 11.91 -7.00
C ARG A 16 -2.05 12.23 -5.95
N LYS A 17 -2.26 13.29 -5.17
CA LYS A 17 -1.31 13.80 -4.18
C LYS A 17 -1.67 13.39 -2.75
N ILE A 18 -2.96 13.24 -2.47
CA ILE A 18 -3.46 12.94 -1.13
C ILE A 18 -4.42 11.75 -1.22
N PHE A 19 -4.07 10.65 -0.57
CA PHE A 19 -4.91 9.44 -0.50
C PHE A 19 -4.45 8.50 0.61
N THR A 20 -5.28 7.51 0.91
CA THR A 20 -4.94 6.43 1.83
C THR A 20 -5.21 5.07 1.17
N ILE A 21 -4.30 4.14 1.36
CA ILE A 21 -4.49 2.72 1.09
C ILE A 21 -4.49 1.99 2.43
N SER A 22 -5.54 1.22 2.71
CA SER A 22 -5.61 0.34 3.89
C SER A 22 -5.98 -1.06 3.45
N ALA A 23 -5.28 -2.07 3.95
CA ALA A 23 -5.57 -3.46 3.63
C ALA A 23 -5.15 -4.41 4.76
N TRP A 24 -5.97 -5.43 5.01
CA TRP A 24 -5.58 -6.61 5.78
C TRP A 24 -5.11 -7.69 4.82
N ILE A 25 -3.92 -8.22 5.06
CA ILE A 25 -3.28 -9.20 4.19
C ILE A 25 -2.74 -10.38 5.01
N LYS A 26 -2.86 -11.58 4.45
CA LYS A 26 -2.26 -12.80 4.97
C LYS A 26 -1.63 -13.55 3.82
N ARG A 27 -0.32 -13.80 3.88
CA ARG A 27 0.42 -14.51 2.84
C ARG A 27 0.25 -16.01 2.99
N SER A 28 0.24 -16.75 1.87
CA SER A 28 0.31 -18.22 1.87
C SER A 28 1.74 -18.72 1.78
N LYS A 29 2.67 -17.88 1.29
CA LYS A 29 4.09 -18.23 1.15
C LYS A 29 4.99 -16.99 1.26
N THR A 30 6.26 -17.23 1.55
CA THR A 30 7.35 -16.24 1.56
C THR A 30 8.24 -16.37 0.32
N GLY A 31 9.20 -15.47 0.17
CA GLY A 31 10.32 -15.61 -0.78
C GLY A 31 10.04 -15.24 -2.24
N ASN A 32 8.84 -14.81 -2.63
CA ASN A 32 8.53 -14.41 -4.00
C ASN A 32 8.12 -12.94 -4.09
N ASN A 33 8.45 -12.31 -5.21
CA ASN A 33 7.91 -11.00 -5.57
C ASN A 33 6.39 -11.13 -5.73
N GLN A 34 5.61 -10.52 -4.83
CA GLN A 34 4.16 -10.59 -4.81
C GLN A 34 3.59 -9.18 -4.82
N LYS A 35 2.73 -8.89 -5.78
CA LYS A 35 2.08 -7.59 -5.95
C LYS A 35 0.73 -7.59 -5.23
N VAL A 36 0.59 -6.74 -4.21
CA VAL A 36 -0.62 -6.70 -3.36
C VAL A 36 -1.66 -5.75 -3.93
N ILE A 37 -1.30 -4.48 -4.06
CA ILE A 37 -2.12 -3.42 -4.65
C ILE A 37 -1.21 -2.60 -5.54
N THR A 38 -1.59 -2.38 -6.80
CA THR A 38 -0.73 -1.65 -7.73
C THR A 38 -1.51 -0.68 -8.61
N ALA A 39 -0.79 0.30 -9.17
CA ALA A 39 -1.25 1.20 -10.21
C ALA A 39 -0.22 1.21 -11.35
N GLY A 40 -0.70 1.25 -12.59
CA GLY A 40 0.14 1.29 -13.78
C GLY A 40 0.45 -0.09 -14.38
N THR A 41 1.52 -0.15 -15.15
CA THR A 41 1.99 -1.35 -15.86
C THR A 41 3.48 -1.50 -15.65
N SER A 42 4.03 -2.71 -15.89
CA SER A 42 5.47 -2.96 -15.78
C SER A 42 6.31 -1.89 -16.48
N GLY A 43 7.26 -1.30 -15.74
CA GLY A 43 8.12 -0.19 -16.20
C GLY A 43 7.60 1.21 -15.85
N THR A 44 6.30 1.37 -15.58
CA THR A 44 5.69 2.58 -15.03
C THR A 44 4.62 2.16 -14.04
N GLU A 45 5.01 1.94 -12.81
CA GLU A 45 4.22 1.21 -11.83
C GLU A 45 4.44 1.71 -10.42
N GLY A 46 3.43 1.57 -9.56
CA GLY A 46 3.52 1.85 -8.14
C GLY A 46 2.63 0.92 -7.33
N GLY A 47 2.87 0.84 -6.03
CA GLY A 47 2.00 0.09 -5.14
C GLY A 47 2.67 -0.58 -3.96
N LEU A 48 1.99 -1.56 -3.40
CA LEU A 48 2.45 -2.42 -2.31
C LEU A 48 2.92 -3.75 -2.87
N GLN A 49 4.15 -4.14 -2.56
CA GLN A 49 4.70 -5.42 -2.96
C GLN A 49 5.57 -6.05 -1.88
N PHE A 50 5.56 -7.37 -1.79
CA PHE A 50 6.61 -8.11 -1.13
C PHE A 50 7.77 -8.26 -2.11
N SER A 51 8.93 -7.72 -1.73
CA SER A 51 10.13 -7.73 -2.57
C SER A 51 11.02 -8.91 -2.25
N THR A 52 11.86 -9.32 -3.21
CA THR A 52 12.98 -10.25 -3.03
C THR A 52 14.29 -9.47 -3.02
N GLY A 53 15.34 -10.01 -2.40
CA GLY A 53 16.63 -9.34 -2.27
C GLY A 53 16.75 -8.51 -0.99
N THR A 54 17.45 -7.39 -1.04
CA THR A 54 17.61 -6.49 0.12
C THR A 54 16.22 -6.02 0.58
N GLY A 55 15.80 -6.43 1.78
CA GLY A 55 14.43 -6.23 2.28
C GLY A 55 13.47 -7.36 1.89
N GLU A 56 13.98 -8.56 1.59
CA GLU A 56 13.17 -9.76 1.35
C GLU A 56 12.15 -9.98 2.46
N ASN A 57 10.90 -10.32 2.07
CA ASN A 57 9.74 -10.42 2.96
C ASN A 57 9.34 -9.11 3.65
N CYS A 58 9.92 -7.98 3.26
CA CYS A 58 9.42 -6.66 3.59
C CYS A 58 8.28 -6.29 2.64
N LEU A 59 7.21 -5.71 3.17
CA LEU A 59 6.15 -5.13 2.36
C LEU A 59 6.50 -3.68 2.04
N LYS A 60 6.97 -3.44 0.82
CA LYS A 60 7.43 -2.13 0.34
C LYS A 60 6.28 -1.38 -0.34
N PHE A 61 6.12 -0.09 -0.02
CA PHE A 61 5.39 0.85 -0.85
C PHE A 61 6.36 1.54 -1.80
N TYR A 62 6.06 1.55 -3.10
CA TYR A 62 6.98 2.05 -4.10
C TYR A 62 6.25 2.69 -5.28
N GLU A 63 6.97 3.52 -6.03
CA GLU A 63 6.59 3.97 -7.36
C GLU A 63 7.85 4.10 -8.23
N TYR A 64 7.78 3.52 -9.43
CA TYR A 64 8.85 3.50 -10.42
C TYR A 64 8.37 4.11 -11.73
N VAL A 65 9.04 5.17 -12.18
CA VAL A 65 8.79 5.87 -13.46
C VAL A 65 10.16 6.16 -14.09
N GLY A 66 10.74 5.16 -14.77
CA GLY A 66 12.11 5.21 -15.27
C GLY A 66 13.19 5.14 -14.18
N SER A 67 12.87 5.54 -12.95
CA SER A 67 13.65 5.37 -11.72
C SER A 67 12.71 5.22 -10.53
N GLU A 68 13.23 4.80 -9.36
CA GLU A 68 12.43 4.74 -8.14
C GLU A 68 12.18 6.14 -7.59
N VAL A 69 10.94 6.62 -7.71
CA VAL A 69 10.48 7.93 -7.22
C VAL A 69 9.98 7.84 -5.78
N ILE A 70 9.34 6.73 -5.45
CA ILE A 70 8.92 6.38 -4.09
C ILE A 70 9.50 5.02 -3.75
N GLY A 71 10.13 4.90 -2.58
CA GLY A 71 10.67 3.64 -2.09
C GLY A 71 10.65 3.61 -0.58
N ILE A 72 9.54 3.17 0.03
CA ILE A 72 9.37 3.07 1.49
C ILE A 72 9.33 1.59 1.87
N ALA A 73 10.45 1.09 2.38
CA ALA A 73 10.62 -0.30 2.78
C ALA A 73 10.97 -0.36 4.28
N PRO A 74 10.03 -0.73 5.16
CA PRO A 74 10.32 -0.91 6.58
C PRO A 74 11.41 -1.97 6.81
N ASN A 75 12.17 -1.83 7.90
CA ASN A 75 13.08 -2.89 8.34
C ASN A 75 12.34 -4.13 8.86
N ARG A 76 11.06 -3.99 9.16
CA ARG A 76 10.21 -5.08 9.63
C ARG A 76 9.96 -6.13 8.54
N ILE A 77 10.19 -7.37 8.90
CA ILE A 77 10.06 -8.53 8.00
C ILE A 77 8.79 -9.31 8.36
N LEU A 78 7.95 -9.58 7.35
CA LEU A 78 6.67 -10.26 7.49
C LEU A 78 6.80 -11.71 7.00
N ARG A 79 7.34 -12.60 7.83
CA ARG A 79 7.60 -14.02 7.50
C ARG A 79 6.51 -14.99 7.96
N ASP A 80 5.73 -14.59 8.95
CA ASP A 80 4.68 -15.46 9.48
C ASP A 80 3.51 -15.50 8.50
N THR A 81 3.29 -16.65 7.90
CA THR A 81 2.19 -16.90 6.95
C THR A 81 0.87 -17.27 7.64
N SER A 82 0.89 -17.52 8.96
CA SER A 82 -0.31 -17.76 9.74
C SER A 82 -0.99 -16.48 10.22
N PHE A 83 -0.29 -15.35 10.18
CA PHE A 83 -0.72 -14.08 10.74
C PHE A 83 -1.34 -13.14 9.71
N TRP A 84 -2.35 -12.37 10.14
CA TRP A 84 -2.90 -11.25 9.39
C TRP A 84 -2.12 -9.97 9.71
N TYR A 85 -1.73 -9.26 8.69
CA TYR A 85 -1.08 -7.96 8.80
C TYR A 85 -2.00 -6.88 8.28
N HIS A 86 -2.21 -5.83 9.08
CA HIS A 86 -2.89 -4.63 8.63
C HIS A 86 -1.85 -3.60 8.20
N VAL A 87 -1.91 -3.17 6.95
CA VAL A 87 -1.06 -2.12 6.40
C VAL A 87 -1.90 -0.90 6.05
N VAL A 88 -1.40 0.29 6.45
CA VAL A 88 -1.96 1.57 6.01
C VAL A 88 -0.84 2.43 5.46
N ILE A 89 -1.05 2.94 4.24
CA ILE A 89 -0.18 3.91 3.58
C ILE A 89 -0.96 5.21 3.45
N ALA A 90 -0.54 6.24 4.17
CA ALA A 90 -1.09 7.59 4.07
C ALA A 90 -0.14 8.44 3.21
N VAL A 91 -0.60 8.88 2.06
CA VAL A 91 0.15 9.72 1.13
C VAL A 91 -0.40 11.15 1.18
N ASP A 92 0.49 12.10 1.36
CA ASP A 92 0.23 13.52 1.19
C ASP A 92 1.51 14.21 0.65
N THR A 93 1.66 14.22 -0.66
CA THR A 93 2.85 14.78 -1.31
C THR A 93 2.95 16.30 -1.19
N THR A 94 1.90 16.99 -0.71
CA THR A 94 1.91 18.45 -0.52
C THR A 94 2.76 18.89 0.67
N GLN A 95 3.10 17.96 1.56
CA GLN A 95 3.89 18.23 2.76
C GLN A 95 5.28 18.79 2.44
N ALA A 96 5.68 19.85 3.17
CA ALA A 96 7.01 20.45 3.01
C ALA A 96 8.12 19.46 3.39
N THR A 97 7.97 18.77 4.51
CA THR A 97 8.92 17.77 5.00
C THR A 97 8.76 16.46 4.23
N ALA A 98 9.83 15.97 3.63
CA ALA A 98 9.80 14.77 2.78
C ALA A 98 9.24 13.53 3.51
N SER A 99 9.67 13.27 4.75
CA SER A 99 9.21 12.13 5.55
C SER A 99 7.72 12.20 5.95
N ASN A 100 7.07 13.35 5.79
CA ASN A 100 5.63 13.49 6.01
C ASN A 100 4.79 13.21 4.76
N ARG A 101 5.43 13.07 3.57
CA ARG A 101 4.72 12.83 2.30
C ARG A 101 4.20 11.42 2.15
N VAL A 102 4.84 10.46 2.83
CA VAL A 102 4.38 9.07 2.86
C VAL A 102 4.58 8.55 4.28
N LYS A 103 3.49 8.20 4.95
CA LYS A 103 3.51 7.55 6.26
C LYS A 103 3.07 6.10 6.10
N TYR A 104 3.79 5.21 6.74
CA TYR A 104 3.58 3.77 6.70
C TYR A 104 3.18 3.28 8.09
N TYR A 105 2.09 2.53 8.18
CA TYR A 105 1.64 1.92 9.43
C TYR A 105 1.51 0.42 9.25
N LEU A 106 1.91 -0.32 10.28
CA LEU A 106 1.73 -1.77 10.35
C LEU A 106 1.09 -2.14 11.69
N ASN A 107 -0.05 -2.83 11.64
CA ASN A 107 -0.83 -3.22 12.81
C ASN A 107 -1.04 -2.05 13.78
N GLY A 108 -1.49 -0.90 13.27
CA GLY A 108 -1.77 0.30 14.03
C GLY A 108 -0.57 1.17 14.39
N VAL A 109 0.65 0.68 14.25
CA VAL A 109 1.88 1.39 14.64
C VAL A 109 2.53 2.03 13.43
N GLN A 110 2.88 3.32 13.54
CA GLN A 110 3.64 4.00 12.49
C GLN A 110 5.08 3.47 12.45
N GLU A 111 5.51 3.03 11.28
CA GLU A 111 6.91 2.65 11.04
C GLU A 111 7.78 3.90 10.91
N THR A 112 8.92 3.89 11.59
CA THR A 112 9.91 4.97 11.58
C THR A 112 11.31 4.46 11.22
N SER A 113 11.48 3.15 11.10
CA SER A 113 12.74 2.49 10.76
C SER A 113 12.62 1.82 9.39
N PHE A 114 13.41 2.28 8.43
CA PHE A 114 13.34 1.86 7.03
C PHE A 114 14.68 1.36 6.51
N ALA A 115 14.65 0.28 5.73
CA ALA A 115 15.77 -0.17 4.92
C ALA A 115 15.96 0.72 3.67
N THR A 116 14.84 1.24 3.15
CA THR A 116 14.82 2.24 2.07
C THR A 116 13.77 3.30 2.41
N ALA A 117 14.14 4.58 2.26
CA ALA A 117 13.26 5.72 2.51
C ALA A 117 13.47 6.79 1.41
N THR A 118 13.05 6.47 0.19
CA THR A 118 12.98 7.42 -0.93
C THR A 118 11.60 8.07 -0.95
N TYR A 119 11.55 9.36 -0.70
CA TYR A 119 10.29 10.13 -0.70
C TYR A 119 10.13 10.91 -2.00
N PRO A 120 8.89 11.04 -2.53
CA PRO A 120 8.64 11.82 -3.75
C PRO A 120 8.95 13.30 -3.52
N SER A 121 9.11 14.06 -4.61
CA SER A 121 9.18 15.53 -4.54
C SER A 121 7.88 16.11 -3.98
N GLN A 122 7.95 17.33 -3.44
CA GLN A 122 6.74 18.03 -3.00
C GLN A 122 5.79 18.26 -4.19
N ASN A 123 4.49 18.07 -3.93
CA ASN A 123 3.42 18.14 -4.94
C ASN A 123 3.52 17.11 -6.08
N TYR A 124 4.22 16.01 -5.86
CA TYR A 124 4.30 14.92 -6.83
C TYR A 124 2.92 14.27 -7.07
N ASP A 125 2.58 14.07 -8.34
CA ASP A 125 1.37 13.38 -8.77
C ASP A 125 1.66 11.89 -8.97
N THR A 126 1.19 11.04 -8.06
CA THR A 126 1.40 9.58 -8.12
C THR A 126 0.63 8.93 -9.28
N LEU A 127 0.92 7.67 -9.56
CA LEU A 127 0.19 6.86 -10.55
C LEU A 127 -1.21 6.47 -10.07
N PHE A 128 -1.43 6.40 -8.75
CA PHE A 128 -2.74 6.11 -8.19
C PHE A 128 -3.76 7.19 -8.54
N ASN A 129 -5.00 6.77 -8.71
CA ASN A 129 -6.15 7.65 -8.93
C ASN A 129 -6.05 8.52 -10.19
N ASN A 130 -5.18 8.15 -11.14
CA ASN A 130 -5.04 8.80 -12.43
C ASN A 130 -5.98 8.18 -13.46
N SER A 131 -6.72 9.03 -14.17
CA SER A 131 -7.59 8.60 -15.28
C SER A 131 -6.79 7.82 -16.34
N GLY A 132 -7.33 6.70 -16.79
CA GLY A 132 -6.68 5.83 -17.76
C GLY A 132 -5.57 4.94 -17.20
N THR A 133 -5.16 5.10 -15.93
CA THR A 133 -4.20 4.24 -15.28
C THR A 133 -4.93 3.11 -14.55
N ALA A 134 -4.66 1.86 -14.93
CA ALA A 134 -5.26 0.72 -14.26
C ALA A 134 -4.73 0.58 -12.83
N ASN A 135 -5.63 0.40 -11.87
CA ASN A 135 -5.34 0.02 -10.50
C ASN A 135 -5.73 -1.45 -10.32
N THR A 136 -4.88 -2.26 -9.69
CA THR A 136 -5.11 -3.69 -9.54
C THR A 136 -4.89 -4.15 -8.11
N ILE A 137 -5.59 -5.20 -7.72
CA ILE A 137 -5.44 -5.91 -6.45
C ILE A 137 -5.02 -7.33 -6.76
N GLY A 138 -3.91 -7.77 -6.17
CA GLY A 138 -3.36 -9.12 -6.33
C GLY A 138 -2.47 -9.33 -7.54
N PHE A 139 -2.17 -8.30 -8.31
CA PHE A 139 -1.41 -8.40 -9.56
C PHE A 139 -0.80 -7.06 -9.98
N LEU A 140 0.11 -7.09 -10.96
CA LEU A 140 0.55 -5.94 -11.74
C LEU A 140 0.47 -6.26 -13.22
N ILE A 141 -0.15 -5.42 -14.02
CA ILE A 141 -0.28 -5.58 -15.48
C ILE A 141 1.11 -5.60 -16.13
N GLY A 142 1.33 -6.59 -17.00
CA GLY A 142 2.63 -6.78 -17.67
C GLY A 142 3.68 -7.47 -16.80
N HIS A 143 3.31 -7.98 -15.62
CA HIS A 143 4.20 -8.72 -14.73
C HIS A 143 3.64 -10.12 -14.43
N SER A 144 4.50 -11.09 -14.10
CA SER A 144 4.06 -12.46 -13.73
C SER A 144 3.91 -12.65 -12.22
N ALA A 145 3.94 -11.57 -11.44
CA ALA A 145 3.92 -11.60 -9.98
C ALA A 145 2.50 -11.40 -9.45
N TYR A 146 1.87 -12.49 -9.06
CA TYR A 146 0.58 -12.48 -8.37
C TYR A 146 0.77 -12.53 -6.85
N PHE A 147 -0.17 -11.94 -6.12
CA PHE A 147 -0.26 -12.14 -4.68
C PHE A 147 -0.76 -13.56 -4.39
N ASP A 148 -0.10 -14.24 -3.46
CA ASP A 148 -0.47 -15.58 -3.02
C ASP A 148 -0.83 -15.51 -1.52
N GLY A 149 -2.14 -15.48 -1.25
CA GLY A 149 -2.66 -15.29 0.09
C GLY A 149 -4.10 -14.83 0.12
N SER A 150 -4.51 -14.32 1.25
CA SER A 150 -5.85 -13.76 1.48
C SER A 150 -5.75 -12.27 1.76
N MET A 151 -6.75 -11.51 1.30
CA MET A 151 -6.90 -10.09 1.57
C MET A 151 -8.30 -9.80 2.08
N SER A 152 -8.42 -8.80 2.93
CA SER A 152 -9.69 -8.38 3.51
C SER A 152 -9.70 -6.87 3.76
N HIS A 153 -10.87 -6.26 3.78
CA HIS A 153 -11.11 -4.85 4.12
C HIS A 153 -10.10 -3.91 3.43
N ILE A 154 -10.04 -4.04 2.10
CA ILE A 154 -9.21 -3.17 1.27
C ILE A 154 -9.97 -1.87 1.05
N ASN A 155 -9.38 -0.76 1.47
CA ASN A 155 -9.93 0.57 1.30
C ASN A 155 -8.93 1.43 0.52
N PHE A 156 -9.44 2.15 -0.47
CA PHE A 156 -8.75 3.26 -1.12
C PHE A 156 -9.54 4.54 -0.85
N ILE A 157 -8.90 5.52 -0.20
CA ILE A 157 -9.55 6.79 0.18
C ILE A 157 -8.96 7.89 -0.69
N ASP A 158 -9.78 8.49 -1.53
CA ASP A 158 -9.40 9.61 -2.39
C ASP A 158 -9.48 10.94 -1.61
N GLY A 159 -8.40 11.70 -1.61
CA GLY A 159 -8.34 13.07 -1.11
C GLY A 159 -8.04 13.23 0.38
N THR A 160 -7.88 12.14 1.15
CA THR A 160 -7.55 12.23 2.59
C THR A 160 -6.46 11.24 2.97
N ALA A 161 -5.47 11.72 3.74
CA ALA A 161 -4.39 10.92 4.31
C ALA A 161 -4.73 10.55 5.76
N TYR A 162 -5.45 9.44 5.95
CA TYR A 162 -5.80 8.90 7.27
C TYR A 162 -4.65 8.08 7.85
N ASP A 163 -4.51 8.09 9.16
CA ASP A 163 -3.67 7.14 9.89
C ASP A 163 -4.38 5.79 10.13
N ALA A 164 -3.71 4.86 10.79
CA ALA A 164 -4.23 3.51 11.00
C ALA A 164 -5.46 3.47 11.93
N SER A 165 -5.64 4.44 12.81
CA SER A 165 -6.74 4.46 13.78
C SER A 165 -8.12 4.61 13.13
N ALA A 166 -8.17 5.11 11.89
CA ALA A 166 -9.40 5.15 11.10
C ALA A 166 -9.92 3.74 10.75
N PHE A 167 -9.03 2.73 10.66
CA PHE A 167 -9.32 1.40 10.14
C PHE A 167 -9.19 0.28 11.17
N GLY A 168 -8.82 0.60 12.40
CA GLY A 168 -8.67 -0.38 13.46
C GLY A 168 -8.44 0.27 14.82
N SER A 169 -8.39 -0.54 15.86
CA SER A 169 -8.10 -0.12 17.22
C SER A 169 -7.38 -1.22 17.98
N THR A 170 -6.66 -0.85 19.02
CA THR A 170 -6.06 -1.82 19.95
C THR A 170 -7.11 -2.27 20.95
N ASP A 171 -7.31 -3.58 21.09
CA ASP A 171 -8.14 -4.15 22.13
C ASP A 171 -7.54 -3.84 23.50
N ALA A 172 -8.33 -3.23 24.38
CA ALA A 172 -7.84 -2.78 25.69
C ALA A 172 -7.51 -3.95 26.64
N THR A 173 -8.04 -5.14 26.40
CA THR A 173 -7.85 -6.31 27.24
C THR A 173 -6.65 -7.15 26.78
N THR A 174 -6.55 -7.40 25.46
CA THR A 174 -5.53 -8.29 24.90
C THR A 174 -4.31 -7.55 24.38
N GLY A 175 -4.43 -6.24 24.10
CA GLY A 175 -3.39 -5.45 23.44
C GLY A 175 -3.26 -5.74 21.94
N GLU A 176 -4.13 -6.57 21.37
CA GLU A 176 -4.09 -6.91 19.94
C GLU A 176 -4.71 -5.81 19.08
N TRP A 177 -4.11 -5.59 17.91
CA TRP A 177 -4.67 -4.71 16.90
C TRP A 177 -5.84 -5.39 16.19
N GLN A 178 -7.01 -4.80 16.30
CA GLN A 178 -8.26 -5.32 15.76
C GLN A 178 -8.76 -4.46 14.61
N ILE A 179 -9.45 -5.12 13.68
CA ILE A 179 -10.06 -4.50 12.52
C ILE A 179 -11.30 -3.68 12.90
N ASN A 180 -11.44 -2.49 12.33
CA ASN A 180 -12.70 -1.79 12.25
C ASN A 180 -13.43 -2.21 10.96
N THR A 181 -14.50 -2.97 11.09
CA THR A 181 -15.27 -3.49 9.94
C THR A 181 -16.14 -2.43 9.28
N SER A 182 -16.31 -1.27 9.92
CA SER A 182 -17.13 -0.15 9.43
C SER A 182 -16.42 1.18 9.70
N PRO A 183 -15.28 1.45 9.02
CA PRO A 183 -14.53 2.67 9.24
C PRO A 183 -15.34 3.91 8.89
N SER A 184 -15.34 4.90 9.79
CA SER A 184 -16.00 6.20 9.55
C SER A 184 -15.07 7.12 8.78
N VAL A 185 -14.99 6.91 7.46
CA VAL A 185 -14.12 7.66 6.54
C VAL A 185 -14.91 8.21 5.36
N THR A 186 -14.41 9.29 4.76
CA THR A 186 -14.95 9.83 3.51
C THR A 186 -14.15 9.28 2.35
N TYR A 187 -14.77 8.42 1.51
CA TYR A 187 -14.07 7.72 0.43
C TYR A 187 -13.67 8.62 -0.75
N GLY A 188 -14.21 9.83 -0.85
CA GLY A 188 -13.96 10.73 -1.97
C GLY A 188 -14.87 10.43 -3.17
N THR A 189 -14.40 10.80 -4.38
CA THR A 189 -15.22 10.78 -5.61
C THR A 189 -14.88 9.63 -6.57
N ASN A 190 -13.81 8.88 -6.34
CA ASN A 190 -13.39 7.77 -7.21
C ASN A 190 -13.38 6.41 -6.51
#